data_831f9352d7abd5622d027ed62240d52f
#
_entry.id   831f9352d7abd5622d027ed62240d52f
#
_cell.length_a   1.000
_cell.length_b   1.000
_cell.length_c   1.000
_cell.angle_alpha   90.00
_cell.angle_beta   90.00
_cell.angle_gamma   90.00
#
_symmetry.space_group_name_H-M   'P 1'
#
loop_
_entity.id
_entity.type
_entity.pdbx_description
1 polymer ?
#
loop_
_entity_poly.entity_id
_entity_poly.type
_entity_poly.pdbx_seq_one_letter_code
_entity_poly.pdbx_strand_id
1 'polypeptide(L)'
;GKLFLASMTPQERTTAYGRMTFEKLTPHTISTVQELEREIQTANQRGYATDHREHGPNITSVAAPIRDHHGTFVASLAVAGPIVLLSPEKIELATTCVVDAAREVSHLMGHSV
;
A
#
# COMPACT_ATOMS: atom_id res chain seq x y z
N GLY A 1 3.01 5.03 0.29
CA GLY A 1 2.07 6.12 0.16
C GLY A 1 0.61 5.73 0.33
N LYS A 2 0.12 4.72 -0.40
CA LYS A 2 -1.30 4.34 -0.36
C LYS A 2 -1.77 3.92 1.04
N LEU A 3 -0.96 3.15 1.77
CA LEU A 3 -1.31 2.70 3.12
C LEU A 3 -1.35 3.85 4.12
N PHE A 4 -0.46 4.82 3.97
CA PHE A 4 -0.47 6.02 4.79
C PHE A 4 -1.76 6.83 4.57
N LEU A 5 -2.14 7.02 3.31
CA LEU A 5 -3.39 7.68 2.95
C LEU A 5 -4.61 6.88 3.43
N ALA A 6 -4.54 5.56 3.33
CA ALA A 6 -5.61 4.68 3.79
C ALA A 6 -5.85 4.77 5.30
N SER A 7 -4.83 5.13 6.08
CA SER A 7 -4.93 5.29 7.53
C SER A 7 -5.59 6.61 7.95
N MET A 8 -5.74 7.55 7.03
CA MET A 8 -6.33 8.86 7.29
C MET A 8 -7.86 8.82 7.26
N THR A 9 -8.48 9.77 7.95
CA THR A 9 -9.92 10.03 7.77
C THR A 9 -10.18 10.60 6.38
N PRO A 10 -11.42 10.52 5.85
CA PRO A 10 -11.76 11.14 4.58
C PRO A 10 -11.41 12.63 4.49
N GLN A 11 -11.59 13.37 5.58
CA GLN A 11 -11.26 14.80 5.63
C GLN A 11 -9.74 15.03 5.53
N GLU A 12 -8.97 14.23 6.25
CA GLU A 12 -7.51 14.29 6.20
C GLU A 12 -6.99 13.97 4.79
N ARG A 13 -7.58 12.96 4.13
CA ARG A 13 -7.23 12.62 2.75
C ARG A 13 -7.53 13.75 1.79
N THR A 14 -8.70 14.39 1.91
CA THR A 14 -9.07 15.52 1.04
C THR A 14 -8.05 16.65 1.16
N THR A 15 -7.62 16.96 2.39
CA THR A 15 -6.57 17.96 2.61
C THR A 15 -5.25 17.56 1.98
N ALA A 16 -4.86 16.29 2.12
CA ALA A 16 -3.63 15.76 1.52
C ALA A 16 -3.67 15.84 -0.01
N TYR A 17 -4.80 15.50 -0.62
CA TYR A 17 -4.94 15.57 -2.09
C TYR A 17 -4.76 17.00 -2.62
N GLY A 18 -5.19 18.00 -1.87
CA GLY A 18 -5.00 19.40 -2.24
C GLY A 18 -3.54 19.85 -2.30
N ARG A 19 -2.64 19.09 -1.67
CA ARG A 19 -1.20 19.37 -1.64
C ARG A 19 -0.40 18.48 -2.56
N MET A 20 -1.04 17.48 -3.18
CA MET A 20 -0.37 16.51 -4.06
C MET A 20 -0.32 16.99 -5.49
N THR A 21 0.75 16.62 -6.18
CA THR A 21 0.83 16.71 -7.63
C THR A 21 0.70 15.29 -8.19
N PHE A 22 -0.11 15.14 -9.24
CA PHE A 22 -0.38 13.87 -9.88
C PHE A 22 0.42 13.74 -11.18
N GLU A 23 1.75 13.79 -11.05
CA GLU A 23 2.65 13.62 -12.19
C GLU A 23 2.63 12.16 -12.67
N LYS A 24 2.41 11.98 -13.97
CA LYS A 24 2.35 10.66 -14.56
C LYS A 24 3.74 10.17 -14.94
N LEU A 25 4.36 9.35 -14.06
CA LEU A 25 5.71 8.83 -14.25
C LEU A 25 5.76 7.66 -15.24
N THR A 26 4.66 6.89 -15.32
CA THR A 26 4.51 5.77 -16.26
C THR A 26 3.08 5.75 -16.80
N PRO A 27 2.77 4.96 -17.85
CA PRO A 27 1.38 4.78 -18.29
C PRO A 27 0.45 4.23 -17.22
N HIS A 28 1.00 3.61 -16.18
CA HIS A 28 0.24 2.98 -15.10
C HIS A 28 0.14 3.85 -13.84
N THR A 29 0.80 5.01 -13.80
CA THR A 29 0.74 5.92 -12.65
C THR A 29 -0.68 6.40 -12.41
N ILE A 30 -1.13 6.32 -11.15
CA ILE A 30 -2.41 6.91 -10.75
C ILE A 30 -2.29 8.43 -10.87
N SER A 31 -3.16 9.03 -11.68
CA SER A 31 -3.07 10.44 -12.03
C SER A 31 -4.32 11.25 -11.65
N THR A 32 -5.31 10.63 -11.03
CA THR A 32 -6.53 11.30 -10.57
C THR A 32 -6.86 10.93 -9.13
N VAL A 33 -7.56 11.83 -8.44
CA VAL A 33 -8.05 11.60 -7.07
C VAL A 33 -9.03 10.42 -7.06
N GLN A 34 -9.88 10.30 -8.06
CA GLN A 34 -10.88 9.23 -8.15
C GLN A 34 -10.22 7.85 -8.22
N GLU A 35 -9.19 7.70 -9.04
CA GLU A 35 -8.44 6.46 -9.14
C GLU A 35 -7.75 6.13 -7.81
N LEU A 36 -7.14 7.12 -7.18
CA LEU A 36 -6.44 6.95 -5.92
C LEU A 36 -7.40 6.55 -4.81
N GLU A 37 -8.57 7.18 -4.71
CA GLU A 37 -9.59 6.82 -3.71
C GLU A 37 -10.05 5.37 -3.87
N ARG A 38 -10.26 4.90 -5.09
CA ARG A 38 -10.63 3.50 -5.34
C ARG A 38 -9.56 2.54 -4.86
N GLU A 39 -8.29 2.87 -5.13
CA GLU A 39 -7.16 2.06 -4.68
C GLU A 39 -7.05 2.03 -3.15
N ILE A 40 -7.27 3.17 -2.50
CA ILE A 40 -7.24 3.27 -1.04
C ILE A 40 -8.36 2.44 -0.42
N GLN A 41 -9.58 2.52 -0.96
CA GLN A 41 -10.68 1.72 -0.47
C GLN A 41 -10.44 0.23 -0.66
N THR A 42 -9.88 -0.16 -1.79
CA THR A 42 -9.49 -1.55 -2.05
C THR A 42 -8.44 -2.01 -1.04
N ALA A 43 -7.43 -1.20 -0.77
CA ALA A 43 -6.39 -1.52 0.21
C ALA A 43 -6.98 -1.69 1.61
N ASN A 44 -7.91 -0.83 2.02
CA ASN A 44 -8.58 -0.94 3.31
C ASN A 44 -9.40 -2.23 3.43
N GLN A 45 -10.06 -2.64 2.36
CA GLN A 45 -10.88 -3.84 2.35
C GLN A 45 -10.04 -5.12 2.41
N ARG A 46 -8.95 -5.19 1.66
CA ARG A 46 -8.14 -6.41 1.56
C ARG A 46 -6.95 -6.45 2.52
N GLY A 47 -6.56 -5.32 3.12
CA GLY A 47 -5.49 -5.26 4.11
C GLY A 47 -4.08 -5.12 3.57
N TYR A 48 -3.91 -4.82 2.29
CA TYR A 48 -2.62 -4.56 1.67
C TYR A 48 -2.78 -3.66 0.45
N ALA A 49 -1.69 -3.04 0.03
CA ALA A 49 -1.66 -2.19 -1.17
C ALA A 49 -0.64 -2.73 -2.17
N THR A 50 -0.88 -2.47 -3.44
CA THR A 50 0.03 -2.86 -4.52
C THR A 50 0.45 -1.64 -5.33
N ASP A 51 1.66 -1.72 -5.87
CA ASP A 51 2.17 -0.80 -6.88
C ASP A 51 2.58 -1.64 -8.08
N HIS A 52 1.83 -1.55 -9.17
CA HIS A 52 2.11 -2.28 -10.39
C HIS A 52 2.56 -1.30 -11.47
N ARG A 53 3.88 -1.09 -11.57
CA ARG A 53 4.51 -0.22 -12.57
C ARG A 53 4.09 1.26 -12.47
N GLU A 54 3.57 1.69 -11.32
CA GLU A 54 3.05 3.05 -11.16
C GLU A 54 4.16 4.08 -11.01
N HIS A 55 5.22 3.72 -10.31
CA HIS A 55 6.37 4.59 -10.06
C HIS A 55 7.48 4.37 -11.10
N GLY A 56 7.72 3.13 -11.49
CA GLY A 56 8.70 2.75 -12.49
C GLY A 56 8.15 1.68 -13.43
N PRO A 57 8.54 1.69 -14.72
CA PRO A 57 7.93 0.82 -15.73
C PRO A 57 8.20 -0.67 -15.51
N ASN A 58 9.25 -1.01 -14.75
CA ASN A 58 9.70 -2.39 -14.57
C ASN A 58 9.64 -2.87 -13.12
N ILE A 59 8.98 -2.12 -12.23
CA ILE A 59 8.94 -2.39 -10.81
C ILE A 59 7.50 -2.65 -10.35
N THR A 60 7.34 -3.68 -9.53
CA THR A 60 6.10 -3.95 -8.81
C THR A 60 6.40 -4.15 -7.34
N SER A 61 5.44 -3.84 -6.49
CA SER A 61 5.58 -4.02 -5.05
C SER A 61 4.24 -4.33 -4.40
N VAL A 62 4.31 -4.92 -3.22
CA VAL A 62 3.16 -5.12 -2.35
C VAL A 62 3.56 -4.69 -0.94
N ALA A 63 2.66 -4.03 -0.24
CA ALA A 63 2.90 -3.51 1.11
C ALA A 63 1.72 -3.82 2.02
N ALA A 64 2.02 -4.08 3.29
CA ALA A 64 1.00 -4.30 4.32
C ALA A 64 1.26 -3.40 5.52
N PRO A 65 0.20 -2.98 6.25
CA PRO A 65 0.33 -2.05 7.34
C PRO A 65 0.85 -2.72 8.61
N ILE A 66 1.63 -1.97 9.36
CA ILE A 66 2.03 -2.32 10.73
C ILE A 66 1.29 -1.37 11.66
N ARG A 67 0.61 -1.93 12.67
CA ARG A 67 -0.19 -1.18 13.64
C ARG A 67 0.30 -1.43 15.05
N ASP A 68 0.14 -0.43 15.90
CA ASP A 68 0.49 -0.56 17.33
C ASP A 68 -0.69 -1.11 18.16
N HIS A 69 -0.53 -1.08 19.47
CA HIS A 69 -1.56 -1.56 20.42
C HIS A 69 -2.86 -0.77 20.41
N HIS A 70 -2.86 0.44 19.85
CA HIS A 70 -4.07 1.23 19.65
C HIS A 70 -4.73 0.96 18.29
N GLY A 71 -4.14 0.12 17.45
CA GLY A 71 -4.58 -0.07 16.07
C GLY A 71 -4.15 1.06 15.14
N THR A 72 -3.28 1.95 15.61
CA THR A 72 -2.78 3.07 14.81
C THR A 72 -1.74 2.59 13.82
N PHE A 73 -1.86 3.04 12.58
CA PHE A 73 -0.86 2.79 11.54
C PHE A 73 0.44 3.51 11.90
N VAL A 74 1.52 2.75 12.04
CA VAL A 74 2.83 3.30 12.40
C VAL A 74 3.87 3.13 11.31
N ALA A 75 3.73 2.12 10.46
CA ALA A 75 4.67 1.81 9.39
C ALA A 75 4.04 0.89 8.36
N SER A 76 4.73 0.68 7.25
CA SER A 76 4.38 -0.37 6.30
C SER A 76 5.60 -1.25 6.03
N LEU A 77 5.32 -2.52 5.76
CA LEU A 77 6.31 -3.49 5.32
C LEU A 77 6.04 -3.80 3.86
N ALA A 78 7.06 -3.73 3.02
CA ALA A 78 6.89 -3.91 1.59
C ALA A 78 7.94 -4.84 0.99
N VAL A 79 7.54 -5.55 -0.07
CA VAL A 79 8.44 -6.24 -0.98
C VAL A 79 8.32 -5.58 -2.34
N ALA A 80 9.44 -5.21 -2.92
CA ALA A 80 9.50 -4.59 -4.25
C ALA A 80 10.53 -5.32 -5.09
N GLY A 81 10.29 -5.40 -6.37
CA GLY A 81 11.24 -6.04 -7.29
C GLY A 81 10.90 -5.82 -8.74
N PRO A 82 11.84 -6.21 -9.63
CA PRO A 82 11.60 -6.11 -11.07
C PRO A 82 10.53 -7.10 -11.52
N ILE A 83 9.68 -6.64 -12.43
CA ILE A 83 8.56 -7.42 -12.96
C ILE A 83 9.03 -8.74 -13.58
N VAL A 84 10.21 -8.74 -14.23
CA VAL A 84 10.74 -9.95 -14.85
C VAL A 84 10.99 -11.08 -13.86
N LEU A 85 11.19 -10.77 -12.58
CA LEU A 85 11.43 -11.76 -11.54
C LEU A 85 10.16 -12.07 -10.71
N LEU A 86 9.11 -11.29 -10.87
CA LEU A 86 7.88 -11.41 -10.10
C LEU A 86 6.71 -11.80 -10.99
N SER A 87 6.65 -13.09 -11.34
CA SER A 87 5.47 -13.66 -12.02
C SER A 87 4.21 -13.47 -11.15
N PRO A 88 3.00 -13.57 -11.72
CA PRO A 88 1.77 -13.48 -10.94
C PRO A 88 1.75 -14.42 -9.74
N GLU A 89 2.29 -15.63 -9.88
CA GLU A 89 2.37 -16.60 -8.78
C GLU A 89 3.32 -16.15 -7.68
N LYS A 90 4.45 -15.56 -8.04
CA LYS A 90 5.42 -15.03 -7.08
C LYS A 90 4.89 -13.77 -6.37
N ILE A 91 4.13 -12.94 -7.06
CA ILE A 91 3.47 -11.78 -6.47
C ILE A 91 2.44 -12.24 -5.44
N GLU A 92 1.67 -13.26 -5.73
CA GLU A 92 0.70 -13.83 -4.80
C GLU A 92 1.39 -14.39 -3.54
N LEU A 93 2.48 -15.11 -3.72
CA LEU A 93 3.27 -15.63 -2.62
C LEU A 93 3.88 -14.49 -1.78
N ALA A 94 4.44 -13.49 -2.44
CA ALA A 94 5.00 -12.32 -1.75
C ALA A 94 3.94 -11.56 -0.97
N THR A 95 2.73 -11.43 -1.51
CA THR A 95 1.59 -10.81 -0.82
C THR A 95 1.28 -11.53 0.48
N THR A 96 1.16 -12.85 0.43
CA THR A 96 0.90 -13.66 1.62
C THR A 96 2.02 -13.48 2.66
N CYS A 97 3.27 -13.56 2.24
CA CYS A 97 4.41 -13.40 3.12
C CYS A 97 4.46 -12.01 3.77
N VAL A 98 4.23 -10.96 3.00
CA VAL A 98 4.26 -9.58 3.50
C VAL A 98 3.12 -9.32 4.48
N VAL A 99 1.91 -9.78 4.16
CA VAL A 99 0.75 -9.63 5.06
C VAL A 99 1.00 -10.36 6.38
N ASP A 100 1.48 -11.60 6.32
CA ASP A 100 1.74 -12.40 7.51
C ASP A 100 2.86 -11.77 8.35
N ALA A 101 3.95 -11.33 7.72
CA ALA A 101 5.05 -10.68 8.41
C ALA A 101 4.63 -9.36 9.07
N ALA A 102 3.86 -8.55 8.38
CA ALA A 102 3.35 -7.29 8.91
C ALA A 102 2.41 -7.52 10.10
N ARG A 103 1.60 -8.56 10.03
CA ARG A 103 0.71 -8.95 11.13
C ARG A 103 1.53 -9.39 12.35
N GLU A 104 2.59 -10.15 12.14
CA GLU A 104 3.49 -10.59 13.19
C GLU A 104 4.22 -9.43 13.87
N VAL A 105 4.74 -8.48 13.09
CA VAL A 105 5.35 -7.26 13.62
C VAL A 105 4.32 -6.43 14.40
N SER A 106 3.12 -6.28 13.88
CA SER A 106 2.04 -5.58 14.59
C SER A 106 1.73 -6.23 15.94
N HIS A 107 1.70 -7.56 15.97
CA HIS A 107 1.49 -8.30 17.22
C HIS A 107 2.61 -8.01 18.23
N LEU A 108 3.87 -7.99 17.79
CA LEU A 108 5.00 -7.64 18.64
C LEU A 108 4.92 -6.19 19.16
N MET A 109 4.21 -5.32 18.45
CA MET A 109 3.95 -3.95 18.89
C MET A 109 2.68 -3.82 19.75
N GLY A 110 2.09 -4.93 20.15
CA GLY A 110 0.94 -4.95 21.04
C GLY A 110 -0.43 -4.93 20.35
N HIS A 111 -0.48 -5.00 19.03
CA HIS A 111 -1.74 -5.08 18.30
C HIS A 111 -2.37 -6.47 18.50
N SER A 112 -3.63 -6.51 18.90
CA SER A 112 -4.27 -7.76 19.32
C SER A 112 -5.12 -8.45 18.25
N VAL A 113 -5.16 -7.92 17.07
CA VAL A 113 -5.98 -8.51 15.98
C VAL A 113 -5.18 -8.78 14.76
#